data_3e4b033f9a1b757cae41523b49f89c8c
#
_entry.id   3e4b033f9a1b757cae41523b49f89c8c
#
_cell.length_a   1.000
_cell.length_b   1.000
_cell.length_c   1.000
_cell.angle_alpha   90.00
_cell.angle_beta   90.00
_cell.angle_gamma   90.00
#
_symmetry.space_group_name_H-M   'P 1'
#
loop_
_entity.id
_entity.type
_entity.pdbx_description
1 polymer ?
#
loop_
_entity_poly.entity_id
_entity_poly.type
_entity_poly.pdbx_seq_one_letter_code
_entity_poly.pdbx_strand_id
1 'polypeptide(L)'
;MAADTDSSTNRFSSTDDDTVPSGRFRMIDLFAGCGGLTKGFVDARHDGRALFEPIAAVEIDPAAAATYAANFGPHVYQGDITAWVRGEGGIPRADIVLGGPPCQGFSRLGNQDPSDERNQLWRQYLAVVHEVRPKIFVMENVDAFRRSPEFQLLIDEATRPGGLLKDYIIRHELVSADEHGVPQRRRRTILVGARKDLVAPGSGERLEELSEYDLLNLLFPVPSQDDPVTVWKTISDLILKKLDSQLPERETMINGRSIQGPFHMGELHLRRNGITAHSLKRYSHIPEGGNRFDIPYHLLSNCWRKHKTGSADVMGRLYRDKPSVTIRTEFFKPEKGRYLHPWLHRPITHLEAALLQSFPMDFKWCGTRNEIARQIGNAVPVGLARVIAEHLAPLLLAQPVERPTRRVERRRRFEKRVLVEA
;
A
#
# COMPACT_ATOMS: atom_id res chain seq x y z
N MET A 1 -39.27 -7.86 32.11
CA MET A 1 -38.75 -8.61 30.97
C MET A 1 -37.67 -7.76 30.37
N ALA A 2 -36.42 -8.04 30.71
CA ALA A 2 -35.25 -7.35 30.20
C ALA A 2 -34.81 -8.06 28.94
N ALA A 3 -34.59 -7.29 27.86
CA ALA A 3 -34.05 -7.80 26.62
C ALA A 3 -32.53 -7.66 26.66
N ASP A 4 -31.86 -8.79 26.61
CA ASP A 4 -30.40 -8.89 26.49
C ASP A 4 -29.96 -8.33 25.13
N THR A 5 -29.14 -7.30 25.17
CA THR A 5 -28.37 -6.83 24.01
C THR A 5 -27.07 -7.58 23.94
N ASP A 6 -27.05 -8.61 23.11
CA ASP A 6 -25.86 -9.38 22.78
C ASP A 6 -24.91 -8.52 21.93
N SER A 7 -23.90 -7.95 22.58
CA SER A 7 -22.79 -7.28 21.92
C SER A 7 -21.78 -8.35 21.52
N SER A 8 -21.89 -8.89 20.29
CA SER A 8 -20.90 -9.80 19.72
C SER A 8 -19.60 -9.03 19.42
N THR A 9 -18.78 -8.86 20.47
CA THR A 9 -17.38 -8.53 20.33
C THR A 9 -16.67 -9.68 19.63
N ASN A 10 -16.17 -9.44 18.44
CA ASN A 10 -15.35 -10.39 17.68
C ASN A 10 -14.07 -10.69 18.48
N ARG A 11 -14.14 -11.65 19.39
CA ARG A 11 -13.00 -12.12 20.19
C ARG A 11 -12.19 -13.07 19.35
N PHE A 12 -10.97 -12.70 19.01
CA PHE A 12 -9.96 -13.68 18.62
C PHE A 12 -9.75 -14.63 19.79
N SER A 13 -10.35 -15.81 19.74
CA SER A 13 -10.10 -16.85 20.71
C SER A 13 -8.66 -17.31 20.60
N SER A 14 -7.89 -17.13 21.66
CA SER A 14 -6.57 -17.71 21.82
C SER A 14 -6.68 -19.21 22.05
N THR A 15 -6.88 -19.97 20.99
CA THR A 15 -6.62 -21.41 21.03
C THR A 15 -5.16 -21.61 20.70
N ASP A 16 -4.41 -22.14 21.65
CA ASP A 16 -3.05 -22.65 21.50
C ASP A 16 -3.05 -23.86 20.53
N ASP A 17 -3.25 -23.64 19.24
CA ASP A 17 -3.00 -24.65 18.22
C ASP A 17 -1.74 -24.24 17.44
N ASP A 18 -0.60 -24.67 17.97
CA ASP A 18 0.74 -24.40 17.44
C ASP A 18 1.08 -25.25 16.19
N THR A 19 0.12 -25.93 15.59
CA THR A 19 0.33 -26.71 14.38
C THR A 19 -0.03 -25.87 13.16
N VAL A 20 1.00 -25.43 12.39
CA VAL A 20 0.80 -24.78 11.07
C VAL A 20 0.57 -25.85 10.02
N PRO A 21 -0.63 -25.95 9.45
CA PRO A 21 -0.89 -26.89 8.37
C PRO A 21 -0.31 -26.48 7.02
N SER A 22 0.08 -25.20 6.81
CA SER A 22 0.31 -24.68 5.45
C SER A 22 1.77 -24.57 5.02
N GLY A 23 2.74 -24.59 5.91
CA GLY A 23 4.15 -24.34 5.56
C GLY A 23 4.40 -22.94 4.97
N ARG A 24 3.47 -21.97 5.19
CA ARG A 24 3.55 -20.59 4.70
C ARG A 24 4.09 -19.66 5.77
N PHE A 25 4.75 -18.58 5.34
CA PHE A 25 5.17 -17.49 6.21
C PHE A 25 3.97 -16.63 6.61
N ARG A 26 3.77 -16.48 7.91
CA ARG A 26 2.70 -15.67 8.49
C ARG A 26 3.05 -14.20 8.40
N MET A 27 2.12 -13.37 7.93
CA MET A 27 2.35 -11.93 7.79
C MET A 27 1.27 -11.09 8.45
N ILE A 28 1.71 -9.93 8.99
CA ILE A 28 0.86 -8.85 9.50
C ILE A 28 1.01 -7.66 8.56
N ASP A 29 -0.09 -7.01 8.17
CA ASP A 29 -0.07 -5.78 7.38
C ASP A 29 -0.63 -4.61 8.19
N LEU A 30 0.21 -3.62 8.48
CA LEU A 30 -0.13 -2.44 9.27
C LEU A 30 -0.38 -1.25 8.34
N PHE A 31 -1.45 -0.47 8.62
CA PHE A 31 -1.90 0.58 7.72
C PHE A 31 -2.25 0.01 6.34
N ALA A 32 -2.91 -1.13 6.35
CA ALA A 32 -3.03 -2.03 5.22
C ALA A 32 -3.77 -1.43 4.00
N GLY A 33 -4.54 -0.36 4.21
CA GLY A 33 -5.38 0.19 3.16
C GLY A 33 -6.33 -0.87 2.60
N CYS A 34 -6.44 -0.93 1.27
CA CYS A 34 -7.20 -1.99 0.60
C CYS A 34 -6.45 -3.31 0.47
N GLY A 35 -5.19 -3.41 0.96
CA GLY A 35 -4.39 -4.62 0.88
C GLY A 35 -3.52 -4.75 -0.36
N GLY A 36 -3.02 -3.64 -0.93
CA GLY A 36 -2.14 -3.70 -2.10
C GLY A 36 -0.82 -4.43 -1.82
N LEU A 37 -0.18 -4.16 -0.66
CA LEU A 37 0.99 -4.92 -0.19
C LEU A 37 0.63 -6.38 0.05
N THR A 38 -0.39 -6.65 0.84
CA THR A 38 -0.87 -8.00 1.13
C THR A 38 -1.13 -8.80 -0.15
N LYS A 39 -1.82 -8.21 -1.16
CA LYS A 39 -2.12 -8.92 -2.42
C LYS A 39 -0.86 -9.32 -3.17
N GLY A 40 0.13 -8.43 -3.25
CA GLY A 40 1.41 -8.77 -3.89
C GLY A 40 2.13 -9.93 -3.19
N PHE A 41 2.17 -9.94 -1.87
CA PHE A 41 2.77 -11.04 -1.10
C PHE A 41 1.97 -12.35 -1.25
N VAL A 42 0.64 -12.31 -1.19
CA VAL A 42 -0.21 -13.50 -1.39
C VAL A 42 -0.06 -14.06 -2.81
N ASP A 43 0.13 -13.21 -3.81
CA ASP A 43 0.32 -13.62 -5.21
C ASP A 43 1.75 -14.07 -5.51
N ALA A 44 2.71 -13.76 -4.66
CA ALA A 44 4.11 -14.17 -4.84
C ALA A 44 4.24 -15.71 -4.85
N ARG A 45 5.11 -16.18 -5.71
CA ARG A 45 5.38 -17.62 -5.89
C ARG A 45 6.87 -17.88 -5.86
N HIS A 46 7.23 -19.00 -5.25
CA HIS A 46 8.57 -19.58 -5.37
C HIS A 46 8.41 -21.05 -5.75
N ASP A 47 9.02 -21.45 -6.85
CA ASP A 47 8.82 -22.78 -7.44
C ASP A 47 7.34 -23.17 -7.60
N GLY A 48 6.50 -22.20 -8.01
CA GLY A 48 5.07 -22.35 -8.21
C GLY A 48 4.22 -22.39 -6.94
N ARG A 49 4.83 -22.35 -5.74
CA ARG A 49 4.13 -22.43 -4.44
C ARG A 49 3.85 -21.03 -3.88
N ALA A 50 2.66 -20.85 -3.31
CA ALA A 50 2.34 -19.67 -2.51
C ALA A 50 3.06 -19.76 -1.17
N LEU A 51 3.75 -18.67 -0.78
CA LEU A 51 4.61 -18.68 0.42
C LEU A 51 4.04 -17.90 1.59
N PHE A 52 3.12 -16.96 1.37
CA PHE A 52 2.70 -16.01 2.38
C PHE A 52 1.24 -16.17 2.75
N GLU A 53 0.93 -15.99 4.03
CA GLU A 53 -0.43 -16.06 4.58
C GLU A 53 -0.68 -14.84 5.49
N PRO A 54 -1.64 -13.96 5.15
CA PRO A 54 -2.01 -12.86 6.02
C PRO A 54 -2.80 -13.39 7.22
N ILE A 55 -2.37 -13.04 8.43
CA ILE A 55 -2.99 -13.50 9.67
C ILE A 55 -3.60 -12.37 10.49
N ALA A 56 -3.17 -11.14 10.25
CA ALA A 56 -3.72 -9.94 10.83
C ALA A 56 -3.45 -8.75 9.93
N ALA A 57 -4.35 -7.78 9.92
CA ALA A 57 -4.16 -6.49 9.33
C ALA A 57 -4.77 -5.39 10.20
N VAL A 58 -4.28 -4.17 10.09
CA VAL A 58 -4.81 -3.01 10.81
C VAL A 58 -5.08 -1.89 9.81
N GLU A 59 -6.31 -1.39 9.78
CA GLU A 59 -6.72 -0.30 8.91
C GLU A 59 -7.80 0.57 9.58
N ILE A 60 -7.61 1.88 9.58
CA ILE A 60 -8.53 2.82 10.23
C ILE A 60 -9.74 3.18 9.37
N ASP A 61 -9.57 3.22 8.03
CA ASP A 61 -10.64 3.57 7.09
C ASP A 61 -11.62 2.39 6.93
N PRO A 62 -12.90 2.55 7.28
CA PRO A 62 -13.86 1.44 7.23
C PRO A 62 -14.05 0.86 5.83
N ALA A 63 -14.05 1.69 4.78
CA ALA A 63 -14.22 1.23 3.41
C ALA A 63 -13.00 0.43 2.92
N ALA A 64 -11.79 0.87 3.28
CA ALA A 64 -10.56 0.15 2.96
C ALA A 64 -10.48 -1.18 3.73
N ALA A 65 -10.82 -1.18 5.02
CA ALA A 65 -10.88 -2.40 5.82
C ALA A 65 -11.93 -3.40 5.30
N ALA A 66 -13.09 -2.91 4.84
CA ALA A 66 -14.10 -3.76 4.19
C ALA A 66 -13.59 -4.34 2.86
N THR A 67 -12.85 -3.56 2.07
CA THR A 67 -12.17 -4.03 0.86
C THR A 67 -11.15 -5.11 1.21
N TYR A 68 -10.32 -4.88 2.22
CA TYR A 68 -9.35 -5.87 2.70
C TYR A 68 -10.04 -7.17 3.11
N ALA A 69 -11.08 -7.10 3.95
CA ALA A 69 -11.84 -8.27 4.41
C ALA A 69 -12.47 -9.06 3.26
N ALA A 70 -12.99 -8.39 2.23
CA ALA A 70 -13.60 -9.00 1.05
C ALA A 70 -12.61 -9.81 0.18
N ASN A 71 -11.30 -9.54 0.29
CA ASN A 71 -10.25 -10.20 -0.49
C ASN A 71 -9.42 -11.20 0.31
N PHE A 72 -9.22 -10.96 1.62
CA PHE A 72 -8.29 -11.75 2.43
C PHE A 72 -8.93 -12.42 3.65
N GLY A 73 -10.16 -12.07 3.98
CA GLY A 73 -10.87 -12.63 5.13
C GLY A 73 -10.96 -11.67 6.33
N PRO A 74 -11.60 -12.10 7.42
CA PRO A 74 -12.03 -11.23 8.52
C PRO A 74 -10.92 -10.87 9.53
N HIS A 75 -9.67 -11.20 9.27
CA HIS A 75 -8.55 -10.94 10.18
C HIS A 75 -8.04 -9.49 10.14
N VAL A 76 -8.79 -8.57 9.56
CA VAL A 76 -8.50 -7.13 9.60
C VAL A 76 -9.17 -6.48 10.82
N TYR A 77 -8.37 -5.81 11.62
CA TYR A 77 -8.85 -4.91 12.67
C TYR A 77 -9.15 -3.54 12.06
N GLN A 78 -10.42 -3.17 12.02
CA GLN A 78 -10.83 -1.83 11.60
C GLN A 78 -10.80 -0.89 12.80
N GLY A 79 -9.80 -0.02 12.89
CA GLY A 79 -9.63 0.92 13.98
C GLY A 79 -8.23 1.51 14.07
N ASP A 80 -8.01 2.26 15.14
CA ASP A 80 -6.72 2.88 15.43
C ASP A 80 -5.68 1.83 15.85
N ILE A 81 -4.47 1.90 15.26
CA ILE A 81 -3.38 0.98 15.56
C ILE A 81 -2.95 1.02 17.03
N THR A 82 -3.04 2.18 17.69
CA THR A 82 -2.68 2.32 19.10
C THR A 82 -3.63 1.52 19.99
N ALA A 83 -4.92 1.52 19.65
CA ALA A 83 -5.92 0.72 20.33
C ALA A 83 -5.68 -0.79 20.09
N TRP A 84 -5.32 -1.17 18.85
CA TRP A 84 -5.01 -2.56 18.53
C TRP A 84 -3.78 -3.09 19.28
N VAL A 85 -2.69 -2.31 19.33
CA VAL A 85 -1.46 -2.66 20.05
C VAL A 85 -1.72 -2.83 21.56
N ARG A 86 -2.60 -2.01 22.13
CA ARG A 86 -2.97 -2.06 23.56
C ARG A 86 -4.04 -3.10 23.89
N GLY A 87 -4.69 -3.68 22.89
CA GLY A 87 -5.80 -4.61 23.06
C GLY A 87 -5.41 -5.88 23.83
N GLU A 88 -6.37 -6.44 24.58
CA GLU A 88 -6.16 -7.63 25.44
C GLU A 88 -5.79 -8.90 24.66
N GLY A 89 -6.13 -8.99 23.36
CA GLY A 89 -5.85 -10.14 22.50
C GLY A 89 -4.36 -10.36 22.20
N GLY A 90 -3.52 -9.33 22.44
CA GLY A 90 -2.09 -9.36 22.08
C GLY A 90 -1.87 -9.32 20.56
N ILE A 91 -0.62 -9.11 20.17
CA ILE A 91 -0.22 -9.11 18.77
C ILE A 91 0.15 -10.55 18.36
N PRO A 92 -0.44 -11.10 17.29
CA PRO A 92 -0.11 -12.47 16.86
C PRO A 92 1.34 -12.54 16.37
N ARG A 93 1.95 -13.72 16.48
CA ARG A 93 3.29 -13.96 15.95
C ARG A 93 3.25 -14.02 14.43
N ALA A 94 4.25 -13.41 13.79
CA ALA A 94 4.39 -13.42 12.35
C ALA A 94 5.86 -13.53 11.95
N ASP A 95 6.11 -14.09 10.77
CA ASP A 95 7.43 -14.14 10.15
C ASP A 95 7.76 -12.81 9.48
N ILE A 96 6.74 -12.09 9.00
CA ILE A 96 6.87 -10.81 8.30
C ILE A 96 5.88 -9.79 8.83
N VAL A 97 6.34 -8.54 8.96
CA VAL A 97 5.49 -7.36 9.21
C VAL A 97 5.62 -6.42 8.02
N LEU A 98 4.50 -6.12 7.39
CA LEU A 98 4.38 -5.17 6.30
C LEU A 98 3.75 -3.87 6.80
N GLY A 99 3.92 -2.76 6.06
CA GLY A 99 3.10 -1.58 6.28
C GLY A 99 3.58 -0.32 5.60
N GLY A 100 2.65 0.62 5.44
CA GLY A 100 2.89 1.95 4.91
C GLY A 100 2.38 3.02 5.87
N PRO A 101 3.10 3.33 6.98
CA PRO A 101 2.64 4.33 7.92
C PRO A 101 2.45 5.69 7.24
N PRO A 102 1.35 6.43 7.50
CA PRO A 102 1.07 7.68 6.84
C PRO A 102 2.13 8.74 7.17
N CYS A 103 2.55 9.46 6.13
CA CYS A 103 3.57 10.52 6.19
C CYS A 103 2.97 11.85 5.71
N GLN A 104 1.83 12.25 6.30
CA GLN A 104 1.08 13.41 5.79
C GLN A 104 1.72 14.76 6.10
N GLY A 105 2.52 14.86 7.17
CA GLY A 105 3.28 16.07 7.51
C GLY A 105 4.40 16.42 6.53
N PHE A 106 4.89 15.46 5.74
CA PHE A 106 6.04 15.63 4.84
C PHE A 106 5.68 15.65 3.35
N SER A 107 4.43 15.37 2.98
CA SER A 107 4.05 15.51 1.59
C SER A 107 4.11 16.99 1.20
N ARG A 108 4.65 17.31 0.00
CA ARG A 108 4.71 18.69 -0.54
C ARG A 108 3.34 19.39 -0.60
N LEU A 109 2.27 18.67 -0.37
CA LEU A 109 0.87 19.14 -0.33
C LEU A 109 0.28 19.17 1.10
N GLY A 110 1.03 18.71 2.12
CA GLY A 110 0.65 18.77 3.53
C GLY A 110 1.14 20.06 4.20
N ASN A 111 0.57 20.37 5.36
CA ASN A 111 0.88 21.60 6.13
C ASN A 111 2.29 21.59 6.76
N GLN A 112 3.09 20.53 6.60
CA GLN A 112 4.44 20.35 7.18
C GLN A 112 4.47 20.69 8.67
N ASP A 113 3.43 20.28 9.43
CA ASP A 113 3.34 20.49 10.85
C ASP A 113 4.07 19.37 11.62
N PRO A 114 5.18 19.66 12.31
CA PRO A 114 5.92 18.66 13.07
C PRO A 114 5.14 18.09 14.25
N SER A 115 4.11 18.80 14.75
CA SER A 115 3.29 18.36 15.88
C SER A 115 2.11 17.47 15.49
N ASP A 116 1.92 17.17 14.20
CA ASP A 116 0.86 16.30 13.73
C ASP A 116 1.03 14.87 14.31
N GLU A 117 0.08 14.42 15.10
CA GLU A 117 0.08 13.09 15.74
C GLU A 117 0.27 11.94 14.72
N ARG A 118 -0.12 12.16 13.46
CA ARG A 118 0.08 11.18 12.37
C ARG A 118 1.56 10.98 12.05
N ASN A 119 2.43 11.94 12.37
CA ASN A 119 3.87 11.80 12.23
C ASN A 119 4.45 10.83 13.27
N GLN A 120 3.70 10.47 14.32
CA GLN A 120 4.12 9.50 15.34
C GLN A 120 3.69 8.05 15.00
N LEU A 121 2.88 7.83 13.97
CA LEU A 121 2.35 6.49 13.65
C LEU A 121 3.42 5.48 13.21
N TRP A 122 4.57 5.94 12.68
CA TRP A 122 5.71 5.07 12.42
C TRP A 122 6.25 4.43 13.70
N ARG A 123 6.12 5.08 14.87
CA ARG A 123 6.52 4.50 16.17
C ARG A 123 5.65 3.32 16.55
N GLN A 124 4.36 3.36 16.24
CA GLN A 124 3.46 2.22 16.46
C GLN A 124 3.87 1.03 15.56
N TYR A 125 4.28 1.31 14.33
CA TYR A 125 4.86 0.29 13.46
C TYR A 125 6.09 -0.36 14.09
N LEU A 126 7.06 0.43 14.58
CA LEU A 126 8.24 -0.10 15.26
C LEU A 126 7.90 -0.87 16.53
N ALA A 127 6.89 -0.43 17.26
CA ALA A 127 6.41 -1.12 18.45
C ALA A 127 5.93 -2.54 18.12
N VAL A 128 5.17 -2.69 17.02
CA VAL A 128 4.74 -4.00 16.53
C VAL A 128 5.93 -4.85 16.10
N VAL A 129 6.87 -4.31 15.32
CA VAL A 129 8.10 -5.02 14.92
C VAL A 129 8.90 -5.50 16.14
N HIS A 130 9.02 -4.66 17.15
CA HIS A 130 9.73 -5.02 18.39
C HIS A 130 9.05 -6.14 19.16
N GLU A 131 7.73 -6.13 19.26
CA GLU A 131 6.93 -7.13 19.98
C GLU A 131 6.89 -8.46 19.22
N VAL A 132 6.59 -8.43 17.92
CA VAL A 132 6.47 -9.60 17.04
C VAL A 132 7.82 -10.25 16.80
N ARG A 133 8.89 -9.46 16.65
CA ARG A 133 10.23 -9.90 16.24
C ARG A 133 10.20 -10.72 14.94
N PRO A 134 9.59 -10.20 13.86
CA PRO A 134 9.54 -10.92 12.60
C PRO A 134 10.95 -11.20 12.07
N LYS A 135 11.08 -12.16 11.17
CA LYS A 135 12.34 -12.39 10.43
C LYS A 135 12.68 -11.18 9.56
N ILE A 136 11.67 -10.66 8.87
CA ILE A 136 11.77 -9.49 7.99
C ILE A 136 10.61 -8.55 8.26
N PHE A 137 10.86 -7.26 8.18
CA PHE A 137 9.79 -6.27 8.03
C PHE A 137 10.02 -5.40 6.80
N VAL A 138 8.93 -4.98 6.17
CA VAL A 138 8.95 -4.12 4.98
C VAL A 138 8.09 -2.89 5.23
N MET A 139 8.67 -1.71 5.13
CA MET A 139 7.97 -0.44 5.25
C MET A 139 8.00 0.31 3.91
N GLU A 140 6.84 0.70 3.40
CA GLU A 140 6.71 1.56 2.22
C GLU A 140 6.43 3.00 2.64
N ASN A 141 7.04 3.97 1.96
CA ASN A 141 6.70 5.36 2.15
C ASN A 141 7.03 6.22 0.90
N VAL A 142 6.62 7.49 0.92
CA VAL A 142 6.97 8.45 -0.13
C VAL A 142 8.46 8.81 -0.07
N ASP A 143 9.04 9.23 -1.22
CA ASP A 143 10.46 9.63 -1.31
C ASP A 143 10.86 10.70 -0.27
N ALA A 144 9.95 11.61 0.06
CA ALA A 144 10.21 12.67 1.03
C ALA A 144 10.51 12.13 2.45
N PHE A 145 9.97 10.96 2.81
CA PHE A 145 10.17 10.36 4.14
C PHE A 145 11.64 10.10 4.45
N ARG A 146 12.43 9.58 3.51
CA ARG A 146 13.87 9.29 3.75
C ARG A 146 14.72 10.52 4.07
N ARG A 147 14.17 11.73 3.87
CA ARG A 147 14.83 13.02 4.18
C ARG A 147 14.23 13.68 5.41
N SER A 148 13.32 13.01 6.10
CA SER A 148 12.66 13.55 7.28
C SER A 148 13.45 13.24 8.56
N PRO A 149 13.27 14.04 9.63
CA PRO A 149 13.83 13.73 10.94
C PRO A 149 13.36 12.38 11.49
N GLU A 150 12.11 11.99 11.19
CA GLU A 150 11.53 10.72 11.65
C GLU A 150 12.24 9.52 11.03
N PHE A 151 12.67 9.63 9.79
CA PHE A 151 13.48 8.60 9.17
C PHE A 151 14.82 8.42 9.90
N GLN A 152 15.47 9.51 10.29
CA GLN A 152 16.72 9.43 11.06
C GLN A 152 16.47 8.79 12.42
N LEU A 153 15.38 9.18 13.12
CA LEU A 153 15.00 8.55 14.38
C LEU A 153 14.74 7.04 14.24
N LEU A 154 14.13 6.61 13.12
CA LEU A 154 13.93 5.20 12.83
C LEU A 154 15.27 4.46 12.67
N ILE A 155 16.22 5.03 11.93
CA ILE A 155 17.55 4.45 11.75
C ILE A 155 18.31 4.39 13.09
N ASP A 156 18.18 5.41 13.92
CA ASP A 156 18.80 5.46 15.24
C ASP A 156 18.30 4.31 16.15
N GLU A 157 17.03 3.88 16.01
CA GLU A 157 16.49 2.73 16.72
C GLU A 157 17.17 1.39 16.36
N ALA A 158 17.81 1.29 15.21
CA ALA A 158 18.58 0.11 14.82
C ALA A 158 20.04 0.18 15.27
N THR A 159 20.59 1.38 15.42
CA THR A 159 22.04 1.61 15.66
C THR A 159 22.37 1.89 17.12
N ARG A 160 21.48 2.57 17.86
CA ARG A 160 21.74 2.92 19.26
C ARG A 160 21.69 1.70 20.19
N PRO A 161 22.54 1.65 21.23
CA PRO A 161 22.45 0.62 22.26
C PRO A 161 21.08 0.59 22.92
N GLY A 162 20.44 -0.58 22.92
CA GLY A 162 19.10 -0.77 23.49
C GLY A 162 17.96 -0.20 22.63
N GLY A 163 18.18 0.22 21.39
CA GLY A 163 17.15 0.61 20.44
C GLY A 163 16.17 -0.52 20.13
N LEU A 164 14.94 -0.17 19.70
CA LEU A 164 13.88 -1.15 19.42
C LEU A 164 14.25 -2.12 18.29
N LEU A 165 15.04 -1.66 17.34
CA LEU A 165 15.43 -2.39 16.13
C LEU A 165 16.89 -2.87 16.17
N LYS A 166 17.55 -2.85 17.32
CA LYS A 166 18.98 -3.23 17.47
C LYS A 166 19.34 -4.62 16.93
N ASP A 167 18.35 -5.52 16.86
CA ASP A 167 18.52 -6.89 16.35
C ASP A 167 18.33 -7.00 14.84
N TYR A 168 18.14 -5.86 14.14
CA TYR A 168 17.90 -5.79 12.70
C TYR A 168 19.02 -5.06 11.95
N ILE A 169 19.29 -5.52 10.73
CA ILE A 169 19.97 -4.74 9.70
C ILE A 169 18.89 -4.04 8.90
N ILE A 170 18.99 -2.72 8.74
CA ILE A 170 18.03 -1.92 8.00
C ILE A 170 18.69 -1.35 6.77
N ARG A 171 18.05 -1.54 5.62
CA ARG A 171 18.42 -0.91 4.34
C ARG A 171 17.21 -0.29 3.70
N HIS A 172 17.41 0.69 2.85
CA HIS A 172 16.34 1.33 2.12
C HIS A 172 16.78 1.71 0.71
N GLU A 173 15.83 1.60 -0.21
CA GLU A 173 16.00 2.00 -1.60
C GLU A 173 14.84 2.82 -2.11
N LEU A 174 15.11 3.66 -3.11
CA LEU A 174 14.07 4.39 -3.84
C LEU A 174 13.69 3.60 -5.09
N VAL A 175 12.65 2.81 -4.98
CA VAL A 175 12.20 1.89 -6.03
C VAL A 175 11.15 2.56 -6.91
N SER A 176 11.28 2.43 -8.22
CA SER A 176 10.28 2.88 -9.21
C SER A 176 9.49 1.69 -9.74
N ALA A 177 8.17 1.71 -9.59
CA ALA A 177 7.33 0.56 -9.93
C ALA A 177 7.39 0.19 -11.42
N ASP A 178 7.56 1.17 -12.32
CA ASP A 178 7.71 0.94 -13.77
C ASP A 178 8.97 0.16 -14.15
N GLU A 179 10.00 0.17 -13.31
CA GLU A 179 11.22 -0.63 -13.46
C GLU A 179 11.03 -2.10 -13.05
N HIS A 180 9.84 -2.45 -12.53
CA HIS A 180 9.48 -3.79 -12.05
C HIS A 180 8.19 -4.31 -12.71
N GLY A 181 7.94 -3.97 -13.97
CA GLY A 181 6.83 -4.50 -14.76
C GLY A 181 5.46 -3.91 -14.39
N VAL A 182 5.39 -2.83 -13.63
CA VAL A 182 4.15 -2.12 -13.31
C VAL A 182 3.90 -1.03 -14.37
N PRO A 183 2.70 -0.89 -14.92
CA PRO A 183 2.39 0.13 -15.94
C PRO A 183 2.23 1.54 -15.36
N GLN A 184 3.01 1.86 -14.32
CA GLN A 184 2.95 3.14 -13.62
C GLN A 184 4.30 3.56 -13.08
N ARG A 185 4.72 4.78 -13.39
CA ARG A 185 5.87 5.43 -12.76
C ARG A 185 5.47 5.94 -11.38
N ARG A 186 5.72 5.09 -10.37
CA ARG A 186 5.46 5.39 -8.96
C ARG A 186 6.71 5.11 -8.15
N ARG A 187 7.37 6.16 -7.69
CA ARG A 187 8.59 6.06 -6.88
C ARG A 187 8.25 6.02 -5.40
N ARG A 188 8.80 5.04 -4.70
CA ARG A 188 8.58 4.84 -3.26
C ARG A 188 9.88 4.46 -2.56
N THR A 189 10.05 4.98 -1.38
CA THR A 189 11.05 4.47 -0.46
C THR A 189 10.56 3.14 0.09
N ILE A 190 11.29 2.09 -0.19
CA ILE A 190 11.10 0.78 0.41
C ILE A 190 12.21 0.61 1.44
N LEU A 191 11.81 0.34 2.68
CA LEU A 191 12.74 0.02 3.75
C LEU A 191 12.53 -1.42 4.15
N VAL A 192 13.62 -2.19 4.17
CA VAL A 192 13.64 -3.59 4.60
C VAL A 192 14.51 -3.70 5.83
N GLY A 193 13.95 -4.25 6.89
CA GLY A 193 14.69 -4.68 8.07
C GLY A 193 14.74 -6.20 8.13
N ALA A 194 15.94 -6.76 8.11
CA ALA A 194 16.18 -8.19 8.24
C ALA A 194 16.88 -8.49 9.56
N ARG A 195 16.46 -9.51 10.26
CA ARG A 195 17.04 -9.88 11.56
C ARG A 195 18.49 -10.33 11.40
N LYS A 196 19.39 -9.89 12.27
CA LYS A 196 20.85 -10.13 12.18
C LYS A 196 21.25 -11.59 12.24
N ASP A 197 20.44 -12.44 12.88
CA ASP A 197 20.68 -13.87 13.00
C ASP A 197 20.29 -14.69 11.76
N LEU A 198 19.71 -14.05 10.72
CA LEU A 198 19.45 -14.71 9.45
C LEU A 198 20.75 -14.94 8.68
N VAL A 199 20.74 -15.99 7.85
CA VAL A 199 21.86 -16.32 6.97
C VAL A 199 21.51 -16.10 5.51
N ALA A 200 22.47 -15.70 4.71
CA ALA A 200 22.30 -15.47 3.30
C ALA A 200 22.10 -16.81 2.54
N PRO A 201 21.17 -16.87 1.58
CA PRO A 201 20.97 -18.07 0.76
C PRO A 201 22.24 -18.47 0.03
N GLY A 202 22.61 -19.74 0.11
CA GLY A 202 23.74 -20.32 -0.63
C GLY A 202 25.11 -20.15 0.04
N SER A 203 25.43 -19.01 0.66
CA SER A 203 26.72 -18.82 1.33
C SER A 203 26.70 -19.35 2.77
N GLY A 204 25.55 -19.27 3.45
CA GLY A 204 25.43 -19.58 4.87
C GLY A 204 26.05 -18.51 5.79
N GLU A 205 26.51 -17.39 5.25
CA GLU A 205 27.04 -16.26 6.00
C GLU A 205 25.93 -15.50 6.72
N ARG A 206 26.22 -15.03 7.93
CA ARG A 206 25.27 -14.18 8.67
C ARG A 206 25.13 -12.84 7.97
N LEU A 207 23.94 -12.24 8.00
CA LEU A 207 23.69 -10.96 7.33
C LEU A 207 24.61 -9.84 7.83
N GLU A 208 25.04 -9.87 9.09
CA GLU A 208 25.95 -8.88 9.67
C GLU A 208 27.40 -8.98 9.14
N GLU A 209 27.75 -10.08 8.48
CA GLU A 209 29.08 -10.34 7.89
C GLU A 209 29.13 -9.93 6.41
N LEU A 210 27.98 -9.67 5.78
CA LEU A 210 27.89 -9.29 4.38
C LEU A 210 28.35 -7.84 4.13
N SER A 211 28.90 -7.61 2.93
CA SER A 211 29.19 -6.27 2.48
C SER A 211 27.91 -5.45 2.25
N GLU A 212 28.02 -4.12 2.24
CA GLU A 212 26.90 -3.24 1.92
C GLU A 212 26.28 -3.57 0.56
N TYR A 213 27.08 -3.84 -0.44
CA TYR A 213 26.65 -4.22 -1.78
C TYR A 213 25.85 -5.53 -1.79
N ASP A 214 26.34 -6.55 -1.08
CA ASP A 214 25.67 -7.85 -1.01
C ASP A 214 24.34 -7.74 -0.25
N LEU A 215 24.29 -6.94 0.82
CA LEU A 215 23.05 -6.67 1.55
C LEU A 215 22.00 -5.96 0.69
N LEU A 216 22.39 -4.96 -0.10
CA LEU A 216 21.45 -4.27 -1.00
C LEU A 216 20.92 -5.23 -2.06
N ASN A 217 21.78 -6.01 -2.70
CA ASN A 217 21.36 -7.01 -3.70
C ASN A 217 20.49 -8.13 -3.10
N LEU A 218 20.69 -8.47 -1.83
CA LEU A 218 19.89 -9.48 -1.14
C LEU A 218 18.52 -8.98 -0.74
N LEU A 219 18.38 -7.69 -0.41
CA LEU A 219 17.17 -7.13 0.17
C LEU A 219 16.28 -6.37 -0.85
N PHE A 220 16.84 -5.98 -2.00
CA PHE A 220 16.09 -5.22 -3.01
C PHE A 220 16.18 -5.85 -4.40
N PRO A 221 15.04 -5.95 -5.10
CA PRO A 221 15.01 -6.50 -6.44
C PRO A 221 15.75 -5.57 -7.42
N VAL A 222 16.50 -6.18 -8.32
CA VAL A 222 17.14 -5.45 -9.41
C VAL A 222 16.10 -5.04 -10.44
N PRO A 223 16.18 -3.83 -11.03
CA PRO A 223 15.31 -3.40 -12.10
C PRO A 223 15.27 -4.40 -13.27
N SER A 224 14.06 -4.64 -13.81
CA SER A 224 13.90 -5.48 -15.01
C SER A 224 14.64 -4.87 -16.19
N GLN A 225 15.20 -5.74 -17.03
CA GLN A 225 15.79 -5.34 -18.32
C GLN A 225 14.74 -5.33 -19.44
N ASP A 226 13.50 -5.73 -19.17
CA ASP A 226 12.40 -5.73 -20.12
C ASP A 226 11.91 -4.32 -20.45
N ASP A 227 11.29 -4.16 -21.61
CA ASP A 227 10.60 -2.93 -21.97
C ASP A 227 9.50 -2.60 -20.96
N PRO A 228 9.36 -1.32 -20.56
CA PRO A 228 8.32 -0.92 -19.63
C PRO A 228 6.91 -1.27 -20.08
N VAL A 229 6.08 -1.74 -19.16
CA VAL A 229 4.67 -2.01 -19.46
C VAL A 229 3.93 -0.69 -19.66
N THR A 230 3.32 -0.53 -20.85
CA THR A 230 2.70 0.73 -21.26
C THR A 230 1.24 0.84 -20.83
N VAL A 231 0.72 2.06 -20.78
CA VAL A 231 -0.71 2.33 -20.56
C VAL A 231 -1.55 1.59 -21.60
N TRP A 232 -1.14 1.63 -22.87
CA TRP A 232 -1.87 0.96 -23.95
C TRP A 232 -1.99 -0.54 -23.75
N LYS A 233 -0.88 -1.20 -23.47
CA LYS A 233 -0.85 -2.65 -23.20
C LYS A 233 -1.78 -3.05 -22.03
N THR A 234 -2.02 -2.13 -21.10
CA THR A 234 -2.80 -2.40 -19.88
C THR A 234 -4.30 -2.15 -20.06
N ILE A 235 -4.71 -1.11 -20.80
CA ILE A 235 -6.13 -0.68 -20.81
C ILE A 235 -6.76 -0.60 -22.21
N SER A 236 -6.05 -0.95 -23.30
CA SER A 236 -6.60 -0.87 -24.67
C SER A 236 -7.86 -1.70 -24.88
N ASP A 237 -7.95 -2.87 -24.26
CA ASP A 237 -9.09 -3.80 -24.38
C ASP A 237 -10.38 -3.25 -23.75
N LEU A 238 -10.28 -2.18 -22.98
CA LEU A 238 -11.42 -1.52 -22.33
C LEU A 238 -12.06 -0.43 -23.20
N ILE A 239 -11.45 -0.03 -24.31
CA ILE A 239 -11.88 1.12 -25.13
C ILE A 239 -13.33 0.95 -25.61
N LEU A 240 -13.69 -0.26 -26.01
CA LEU A 240 -15.02 -0.58 -26.54
C LEU A 240 -16.01 -1.01 -25.46
N LYS A 241 -15.57 -1.21 -24.23
CA LYS A 241 -16.46 -1.59 -23.13
C LYS A 241 -17.34 -0.41 -22.73
N LYS A 242 -18.62 -0.72 -22.50
CA LYS A 242 -19.61 0.28 -22.04
C LYS A 242 -19.24 0.77 -20.64
N LEU A 243 -19.39 2.07 -20.44
CA LEU A 243 -19.23 2.70 -19.12
C LEU A 243 -20.54 2.62 -18.33
N ASP A 244 -20.48 2.18 -17.11
CA ASP A 244 -21.60 2.22 -16.17
C ASP A 244 -21.76 3.63 -15.59
N SER A 245 -22.99 3.99 -15.22
CA SER A 245 -23.29 5.29 -14.62
C SER A 245 -23.08 5.32 -13.11
N GLN A 246 -23.28 4.19 -12.44
CA GLN A 246 -23.20 4.04 -10.98
C GLN A 246 -22.79 2.62 -10.59
N LEU A 247 -22.33 2.47 -9.35
CA LEU A 247 -22.10 1.16 -8.75
C LEU A 247 -23.45 0.47 -8.48
N PRO A 248 -23.49 -0.88 -8.51
CA PRO A 248 -24.66 -1.63 -8.08
C PRO A 248 -25.02 -1.35 -6.60
N GLU A 249 -26.29 -1.53 -6.25
CA GLU A 249 -26.72 -1.45 -4.85
C GLU A 249 -26.37 -2.74 -4.12
N ARG A 250 -25.32 -2.69 -3.32
CA ARG A 250 -24.83 -3.77 -2.45
C ARG A 250 -24.24 -3.17 -1.19
N GLU A 251 -24.36 -3.89 -0.09
CA GLU A 251 -23.81 -3.50 1.19
C GLU A 251 -23.14 -4.68 1.89
N THR A 252 -22.09 -4.38 2.64
CA THR A 252 -21.41 -5.29 3.55
C THR A 252 -21.24 -4.60 4.90
N MET A 253 -21.01 -5.38 5.95
CA MET A 253 -20.86 -4.86 7.31
C MET A 253 -19.42 -4.98 7.78
N ILE A 254 -18.92 -3.91 8.42
CA ILE A 254 -17.66 -3.95 9.16
C ILE A 254 -17.82 -3.17 10.47
N ASN A 255 -17.55 -3.80 11.60
CA ASN A 255 -17.72 -3.22 12.93
C ASN A 255 -19.07 -2.49 13.12
N GLY A 256 -20.16 -3.12 12.70
CA GLY A 256 -21.52 -2.56 12.80
C GLY A 256 -21.83 -1.39 11.85
N ARG A 257 -20.92 -1.06 10.92
CA ARG A 257 -21.14 -0.03 9.89
C ARG A 257 -21.48 -0.66 8.56
N SER A 258 -22.51 -0.17 7.88
CA SER A 258 -22.82 -0.53 6.50
C SER A 258 -21.87 0.18 5.55
N ILE A 259 -21.25 -0.57 4.65
CA ILE A 259 -20.34 -0.11 3.60
C ILE A 259 -20.82 -0.64 2.26
N GLN A 260 -20.85 0.20 1.23
CA GLN A 260 -21.21 -0.22 -0.12
C GLN A 260 -20.26 -1.31 -0.64
N GLY A 261 -20.77 -2.30 -1.35
CA GLY A 261 -20.00 -3.39 -1.95
C GLY A 261 -20.25 -4.74 -1.27
N PRO A 262 -19.41 -5.75 -1.56
CA PRO A 262 -18.25 -5.70 -2.45
C PRO A 262 -18.60 -5.63 -3.93
N PHE A 263 -17.79 -4.89 -4.68
CA PHE A 263 -17.88 -4.74 -6.14
C PHE A 263 -16.76 -5.48 -6.84
N HIS A 264 -17.06 -6.11 -7.98
CA HIS A 264 -16.05 -6.71 -8.85
C HIS A 264 -15.34 -5.66 -9.70
N MET A 265 -14.12 -5.94 -10.12
CA MET A 265 -13.31 -5.02 -10.95
C MET A 265 -14.07 -4.51 -12.19
N GLY A 266 -14.81 -5.37 -12.89
CA GLY A 266 -15.56 -4.98 -14.10
C GLY A 266 -16.61 -3.89 -13.83
N GLU A 267 -17.18 -3.85 -12.62
CA GLU A 267 -18.19 -2.86 -12.22
C GLU A 267 -17.60 -1.47 -11.94
N LEU A 268 -16.27 -1.37 -11.88
CA LEU A 268 -15.55 -0.11 -11.72
C LEU A 268 -15.31 0.65 -13.04
N HIS A 269 -15.81 0.15 -14.18
CA HIS A 269 -15.70 0.87 -15.45
C HIS A 269 -16.72 2.01 -15.55
N LEU A 270 -16.57 2.98 -14.66
CA LEU A 270 -17.55 4.00 -14.35
C LEU A 270 -17.34 5.29 -15.14
N ARG A 271 -18.42 5.84 -15.69
CA ARG A 271 -18.42 7.20 -16.26
C ARG A 271 -18.22 8.22 -15.14
N ARG A 272 -17.34 9.20 -15.34
CA ARG A 272 -17.26 10.35 -14.44
C ARG A 272 -18.56 11.17 -14.52
N ASN A 273 -19.13 11.48 -13.36
CA ASN A 273 -20.27 12.39 -13.27
C ASN A 273 -19.86 13.84 -13.58
N GLY A 274 -20.80 14.64 -14.08
CA GLY A 274 -20.59 16.07 -14.32
C GLY A 274 -19.68 16.43 -15.51
N ILE A 275 -19.44 15.48 -16.45
CA ILE A 275 -18.80 15.83 -17.73
C ILE A 275 -19.82 16.55 -18.59
N THR A 276 -19.56 17.84 -18.84
CA THR A 276 -20.38 18.70 -19.69
C THR A 276 -19.88 18.69 -21.14
N ALA A 277 -20.69 19.16 -22.09
CA ALA A 277 -20.26 19.39 -23.49
C ALA A 277 -19.02 20.30 -23.55
N HIS A 278 -18.95 21.32 -22.66
CA HIS A 278 -17.78 22.18 -22.53
C HIS A 278 -16.53 21.44 -22.08
N SER A 279 -16.66 20.49 -21.13
CA SER A 279 -15.54 19.63 -20.72
C SER A 279 -15.06 18.76 -21.88
N LEU A 280 -15.97 18.11 -22.61
CA LEU A 280 -15.62 17.30 -23.78
C LEU A 280 -14.89 18.13 -24.86
N LYS A 281 -15.35 19.35 -25.10
CA LYS A 281 -14.70 20.25 -26.04
C LYS A 281 -13.29 20.66 -25.60
N ARG A 282 -13.04 20.82 -24.28
CA ARG A 282 -11.68 21.02 -23.75
C ARG A 282 -10.81 19.78 -23.98
N TYR A 283 -11.33 18.59 -23.66
CA TYR A 283 -10.57 17.36 -23.79
C TYR A 283 -10.19 17.05 -25.26
N SER A 284 -11.04 17.40 -26.23
CA SER A 284 -10.76 17.18 -27.66
C SER A 284 -9.59 18.01 -28.19
N HIS A 285 -9.25 19.12 -27.55
CA HIS A 285 -8.09 19.96 -27.95
C HIS A 285 -6.77 19.47 -27.30
N ILE A 286 -6.80 18.56 -26.37
CA ILE A 286 -5.59 18.09 -25.69
C ILE A 286 -5.07 16.85 -26.43
N PRO A 287 -3.94 16.93 -27.13
CA PRO A 287 -3.36 15.79 -27.83
C PRO A 287 -2.78 14.77 -26.83
N GLU A 288 -2.35 13.63 -27.34
CA GLU A 288 -1.60 12.65 -26.55
C GLU A 288 -0.36 13.30 -25.93
N GLY A 289 -0.15 13.11 -24.63
CA GLY A 289 0.92 13.78 -23.89
C GLY A 289 0.73 15.29 -23.65
N GLY A 290 -0.29 15.90 -24.26
CA GLY A 290 -0.66 17.29 -24.05
C GLY A 290 -1.26 17.57 -22.67
N ASN A 291 -1.64 18.82 -22.42
CA ASN A 291 -2.18 19.28 -21.15
C ASN A 291 -3.03 20.54 -21.28
N ARG A 292 -3.30 21.24 -20.18
CA ARG A 292 -4.12 22.48 -20.18
C ARG A 292 -3.64 23.59 -21.09
N PHE A 293 -2.36 23.62 -21.46
CA PHE A 293 -1.80 24.65 -22.33
C PHE A 293 -2.19 24.48 -23.80
N ASP A 294 -2.69 23.29 -24.18
CA ASP A 294 -3.22 23.00 -25.51
C ASP A 294 -4.68 23.44 -25.68
N ILE A 295 -5.33 23.86 -24.58
CA ILE A 295 -6.73 24.29 -24.61
C ILE A 295 -6.81 25.72 -25.15
N PRO A 296 -7.63 26.00 -26.21
CA PRO A 296 -7.85 27.34 -26.74
C PRO A 296 -8.29 28.33 -25.64
N TYR A 297 -7.79 29.56 -25.70
CA TYR A 297 -8.03 30.60 -24.70
C TYR A 297 -9.49 30.80 -24.32
N HIS A 298 -10.40 30.76 -25.30
CA HIS A 298 -11.85 30.94 -25.06
C HIS A 298 -12.50 29.80 -24.30
N LEU A 299 -11.86 28.62 -24.25
CA LEU A 299 -12.31 27.46 -23.49
C LEU A 299 -11.67 27.36 -22.09
N LEU A 300 -10.64 28.19 -21.80
CA LEU A 300 -10.00 28.17 -20.49
C LEU A 300 -10.94 28.71 -19.40
N SER A 301 -10.84 28.16 -18.19
CA SER A 301 -11.46 28.74 -17.00
C SER A 301 -10.78 30.08 -16.63
N ASN A 302 -11.51 30.95 -15.91
CA ASN A 302 -10.97 32.26 -15.53
C ASN A 302 -9.66 32.14 -14.70
N CYS A 303 -9.53 31.14 -13.85
CA CYS A 303 -8.30 30.91 -13.10
C CYS A 303 -7.13 30.54 -14.04
N TRP A 304 -7.36 29.71 -15.06
CA TRP A 304 -6.29 29.30 -15.99
C TRP A 304 -5.89 30.41 -16.97
N ARG A 305 -6.80 31.32 -17.31
CA ARG A 305 -6.46 32.50 -18.11
C ARG A 305 -5.45 33.43 -17.41
N LYS A 306 -5.54 33.48 -16.06
CA LYS A 306 -4.64 34.30 -15.22
C LYS A 306 -3.30 33.57 -14.93
N HIS A 307 -3.28 32.24 -14.88
CA HIS A 307 -2.10 31.43 -14.56
C HIS A 307 -1.48 30.80 -15.82
N LYS A 308 -0.51 31.53 -16.41
CA LYS A 308 0.24 31.07 -17.61
C LYS A 308 1.35 30.08 -17.31
N THR A 309 1.70 29.88 -16.07
CA THR A 309 2.73 28.96 -15.58
C THR A 309 2.15 27.92 -14.62
N GLY A 310 2.94 26.95 -14.17
CA GLY A 310 2.55 25.93 -13.21
C GLY A 310 2.62 24.52 -13.79
N SER A 311 2.06 23.55 -13.09
CA SER A 311 2.19 22.13 -13.44
C SER A 311 1.65 21.80 -14.83
N ALA A 312 2.50 21.19 -15.65
CA ALA A 312 2.15 20.64 -16.96
C ALA A 312 1.34 19.33 -16.88
N ASP A 313 1.05 18.83 -15.67
CA ASP A 313 0.24 17.63 -15.49
C ASP A 313 -1.27 17.94 -15.45
N VAL A 314 -1.65 19.17 -15.11
CA VAL A 314 -3.07 19.57 -15.02
C VAL A 314 -3.75 19.40 -16.38
N MET A 315 -4.88 18.71 -16.39
CA MET A 315 -5.60 18.31 -17.61
C MET A 315 -4.74 17.48 -18.58
N GLY A 316 -3.69 16.84 -18.07
CA GLY A 316 -2.80 16.05 -18.91
C GLY A 316 -3.47 14.81 -19.47
N ARG A 317 -3.17 14.50 -20.74
CA ARG A 317 -3.51 13.24 -21.39
C ARG A 317 -2.34 12.28 -21.26
N LEU A 318 -2.63 11.04 -20.88
CA LEU A 318 -1.64 9.97 -20.78
C LEU A 318 -1.02 9.69 -22.16
N TYR A 319 0.22 9.18 -22.14
CA TYR A 319 0.87 8.60 -23.32
C TYR A 319 0.44 7.13 -23.46
N ARG A 320 0.25 6.67 -24.69
CA ARG A 320 -0.07 5.26 -24.96
C ARG A 320 1.13 4.35 -24.73
N ASP A 321 2.27 4.78 -25.21
CA ASP A 321 3.51 4.02 -25.32
C ASP A 321 4.44 4.13 -24.08
N LYS A 322 3.93 4.71 -22.98
CA LYS A 322 4.67 4.88 -21.73
C LYS A 322 3.90 4.33 -20.55
N PRO A 323 4.57 4.01 -19.41
CA PRO A 323 3.90 3.85 -18.15
C PRO A 323 3.12 5.12 -17.74
N SER A 324 2.04 4.96 -16.99
CA SER A 324 1.28 6.10 -16.47
C SER A 324 2.11 6.90 -15.46
N VAL A 325 1.72 8.14 -15.23
CA VAL A 325 2.17 8.88 -14.03
C VAL A 325 1.58 8.24 -12.78
N THR A 326 2.11 8.61 -11.62
CA THR A 326 1.57 8.16 -10.33
C THR A 326 0.06 8.40 -10.24
N ILE A 327 -0.72 7.32 -10.11
CA ILE A 327 -2.16 7.36 -9.84
C ILE A 327 -2.36 7.87 -8.40
N ARG A 328 -3.05 9.00 -8.26
CA ARG A 328 -3.37 9.64 -6.98
C ARG A 328 -4.84 9.43 -6.62
N THR A 329 -5.24 9.81 -5.43
CA THR A 329 -6.59 9.61 -4.87
C THR A 329 -7.72 10.29 -5.65
N GLU A 330 -7.42 11.32 -6.45
CA GLU A 330 -8.40 12.07 -7.27
C GLU A 330 -8.15 11.91 -8.78
N PHE A 331 -7.62 10.78 -9.24
CA PHE A 331 -7.30 10.52 -10.65
C PHE A 331 -8.49 10.70 -11.61
N PHE A 332 -9.71 10.54 -11.13
CA PHE A 332 -10.92 10.78 -11.92
C PHE A 332 -11.21 12.27 -12.19
N LYS A 333 -10.39 13.17 -11.63
CA LYS A 333 -10.45 14.62 -11.84
C LYS A 333 -9.26 15.08 -12.70
N PRO A 334 -9.43 15.36 -14.01
CA PRO A 334 -8.31 15.77 -14.87
C PRO A 334 -7.60 17.04 -14.39
N GLU A 335 -8.31 17.92 -13.68
CA GLU A 335 -7.76 19.12 -13.06
C GLU A 335 -6.75 18.84 -11.94
N LYS A 336 -6.63 17.59 -11.50
CA LYS A 336 -5.70 17.17 -10.43
C LYS A 336 -4.42 16.52 -10.97
N GLY A 337 -4.33 16.29 -12.29
CA GLY A 337 -3.13 15.66 -12.85
C GLY A 337 -3.29 15.25 -14.31
N ARG A 338 -2.39 14.36 -14.73
CA ARG A 338 -2.35 13.77 -16.07
C ARG A 338 -3.19 12.50 -16.09
N TYR A 339 -4.52 12.65 -16.17
CA TYR A 339 -5.47 11.54 -16.03
C TYR A 339 -6.49 11.46 -17.16
N LEU A 340 -6.36 12.23 -18.24
CA LEU A 340 -7.15 12.01 -19.46
C LEU A 340 -6.69 10.71 -20.11
N HIS A 341 -7.67 9.90 -20.53
CA HIS A 341 -7.44 8.66 -21.26
C HIS A 341 -6.61 8.94 -22.53
N PRO A 342 -5.62 8.11 -22.89
CA PRO A 342 -4.71 8.41 -24.01
C PRO A 342 -5.42 8.59 -25.35
N TRP A 343 -6.55 7.95 -25.55
CA TRP A 343 -7.32 8.00 -26.80
C TRP A 343 -8.67 8.69 -26.68
N LEU A 344 -9.41 8.45 -25.60
CA LEU A 344 -10.79 8.93 -25.45
C LEU A 344 -10.85 10.30 -24.78
N HIS A 345 -11.90 11.09 -25.09
CA HIS A 345 -12.11 12.41 -24.49
C HIS A 345 -12.79 12.32 -23.12
N ARG A 346 -12.15 11.60 -22.20
CA ARG A 346 -12.58 11.42 -20.82
C ARG A 346 -11.39 11.17 -19.90
N PRO A 347 -11.53 11.34 -18.57
CA PRO A 347 -10.53 10.81 -17.64
C PRO A 347 -10.55 9.27 -17.65
N ILE A 348 -9.49 8.68 -17.12
CA ILE A 348 -9.46 7.24 -16.85
C ILE A 348 -10.54 6.88 -15.84
N THR A 349 -11.05 5.65 -15.94
CA THR A 349 -12.03 5.08 -15.01
C THR A 349 -11.35 4.50 -13.77
N HIS A 350 -12.14 4.09 -12.76
CA HIS A 350 -11.62 3.39 -11.58
C HIS A 350 -11.03 2.03 -11.96
N LEU A 351 -11.66 1.31 -12.89
CA LEU A 351 -11.11 0.06 -13.43
C LEU A 351 -9.73 0.27 -14.07
N GLU A 352 -9.64 1.26 -14.99
CA GLU A 352 -8.38 1.57 -15.66
C GLU A 352 -7.29 1.97 -14.67
N ALA A 353 -7.63 2.77 -13.66
CA ALA A 353 -6.70 3.18 -12.62
C ALA A 353 -6.24 2.00 -11.74
N ALA A 354 -7.14 1.08 -11.39
CA ALA A 354 -6.81 -0.12 -10.62
C ALA A 354 -5.88 -1.06 -11.42
N LEU A 355 -6.13 -1.24 -12.72
CA LEU A 355 -5.24 -2.02 -13.59
C LEU A 355 -3.85 -1.38 -13.73
N LEU A 356 -3.78 -0.05 -13.83
CA LEU A 356 -2.51 0.68 -13.83
C LEU A 356 -1.75 0.57 -12.50
N GLN A 357 -2.43 0.24 -11.40
CA GLN A 357 -1.86 -0.13 -10.11
C GLN A 357 -1.60 -1.65 -10.00
N SER A 358 -1.76 -2.40 -11.09
CA SER A 358 -1.57 -3.86 -11.18
C SER A 358 -2.54 -4.69 -10.32
N PHE A 359 -3.70 -4.16 -9.92
CA PHE A 359 -4.72 -4.98 -9.27
C PHE A 359 -5.29 -6.00 -10.24
N PRO A 360 -5.42 -7.28 -9.84
CA PRO A 360 -5.96 -8.32 -10.71
C PRO A 360 -7.48 -8.20 -10.85
N MET A 361 -8.03 -8.82 -11.92
CA MET A 361 -9.45 -8.71 -12.26
C MET A 361 -10.41 -9.37 -11.25
N ASP A 362 -9.92 -10.27 -10.41
CA ASP A 362 -10.68 -10.92 -9.34
C ASP A 362 -10.74 -10.12 -8.03
N PHE A 363 -10.01 -8.99 -7.94
CA PHE A 363 -10.01 -8.15 -6.75
C PHE A 363 -11.36 -7.45 -6.55
N LYS A 364 -11.82 -7.42 -5.30
CA LYS A 364 -13.09 -6.83 -4.89
C LYS A 364 -12.87 -5.50 -4.19
N TRP A 365 -13.85 -4.58 -4.30
CA TRP A 365 -13.77 -3.24 -3.75
C TRP A 365 -15.00 -2.90 -2.93
N CYS A 366 -14.83 -2.21 -1.80
CA CYS A 366 -15.91 -1.71 -0.97
C CYS A 366 -15.79 -0.19 -0.79
N GLY A 367 -16.95 0.47 -0.65
CA GLY A 367 -17.07 1.90 -0.44
C GLY A 367 -17.70 2.65 -1.61
N THR A 368 -17.90 3.93 -1.42
CA THR A 368 -18.34 4.86 -2.46
C THR A 368 -17.27 5.01 -3.55
N ARG A 369 -17.64 5.55 -4.70
CA ARG A 369 -16.69 5.83 -5.80
C ARG A 369 -15.46 6.64 -5.33
N ASN A 370 -15.66 7.62 -4.44
CA ASN A 370 -14.56 8.45 -3.93
C ASN A 370 -13.65 7.66 -2.96
N GLU A 371 -14.23 6.81 -2.13
CA GLU A 371 -13.47 5.95 -1.22
C GLU A 371 -12.66 4.92 -2.00
N ILE A 372 -13.25 4.27 -3.02
CA ILE A 372 -12.53 3.36 -3.92
C ILE A 372 -11.39 4.10 -4.65
N ALA A 373 -11.63 5.31 -5.14
CA ALA A 373 -10.57 6.11 -5.78
C ALA A 373 -9.43 6.43 -4.82
N ARG A 374 -9.75 6.74 -3.54
CA ARG A 374 -8.77 6.98 -2.49
C ARG A 374 -7.95 5.72 -2.19
N GLN A 375 -8.59 4.57 -2.09
CA GLN A 375 -7.94 3.28 -1.90
C GLN A 375 -6.97 2.96 -3.04
N ILE A 376 -7.42 3.08 -4.31
CA ILE A 376 -6.57 2.86 -5.49
C ILE A 376 -5.36 3.80 -5.48
N GLY A 377 -5.56 5.10 -5.20
CA GLY A 377 -4.50 6.10 -5.22
C GLY A 377 -3.46 5.92 -4.10
N ASN A 378 -3.90 5.47 -2.92
CA ASN A 378 -3.02 5.23 -1.76
C ASN A 378 -2.28 3.89 -1.85
N ALA A 379 -2.81 2.92 -2.58
CA ALA A 379 -2.24 1.57 -2.62
C ALA A 379 -0.78 1.54 -3.10
N VAL A 380 -0.03 0.62 -2.54
CA VAL A 380 1.21 0.12 -3.17
C VAL A 380 0.80 -0.73 -4.37
N PRO A 381 1.41 -0.55 -5.56
CA PRO A 381 1.10 -1.39 -6.71
C PRO A 381 1.33 -2.88 -6.40
N VAL A 382 0.33 -3.69 -6.71
CA VAL A 382 0.38 -5.15 -6.43
C VAL A 382 1.58 -5.81 -7.08
N GLY A 383 1.91 -5.43 -8.32
CA GLY A 383 3.07 -5.95 -9.05
C GLY A 383 4.40 -5.64 -8.36
N LEU A 384 4.56 -4.41 -7.82
CA LEU A 384 5.76 -4.05 -7.07
C LEU A 384 5.88 -4.86 -5.77
N ALA A 385 4.78 -4.96 -5.01
CA ALA A 385 4.75 -5.74 -3.79
C ALA A 385 5.07 -7.22 -4.04
N ARG A 386 4.59 -7.79 -5.16
CA ARG A 386 4.89 -9.17 -5.57
C ARG A 386 6.37 -9.37 -5.85
N VAL A 387 6.99 -8.48 -6.63
CA VAL A 387 8.42 -8.57 -6.94
C VAL A 387 9.28 -8.50 -5.67
N ILE A 388 8.93 -7.61 -4.73
CA ILE A 388 9.61 -7.54 -3.43
C ILE A 388 9.46 -8.85 -2.66
N ALA A 389 8.25 -9.41 -2.61
CA ALA A 389 7.98 -10.66 -1.90
C ALA A 389 8.73 -11.87 -2.51
N GLU A 390 8.74 -11.98 -3.83
CA GLU A 390 9.47 -13.03 -4.56
C GLU A 390 10.98 -12.90 -4.36
N HIS A 391 11.50 -11.68 -4.31
CA HIS A 391 12.91 -11.41 -4.06
C HIS A 391 13.35 -11.78 -2.63
N LEU A 392 12.50 -11.50 -1.63
CA LEU A 392 12.80 -11.83 -0.23
C LEU A 392 12.56 -13.31 0.12
N ALA A 393 11.85 -14.05 -0.71
CA ALA A 393 11.49 -15.45 -0.46
C ALA A 393 12.72 -16.37 -0.23
N PRO A 394 13.80 -16.35 -1.04
CA PRO A 394 14.97 -17.18 -0.81
C PRO A 394 15.62 -16.96 0.57
N LEU A 395 15.66 -15.71 1.05
CA LEU A 395 16.19 -15.38 2.37
C LEU A 395 15.35 -16.01 3.49
N LEU A 396 14.04 -16.02 3.35
CA LEU A 396 13.14 -16.63 4.32
C LEU A 396 13.20 -18.16 4.30
N LEU A 397 13.32 -18.75 3.12
CA LEU A 397 13.41 -20.20 2.91
C LEU A 397 14.75 -20.80 3.36
N ALA A 398 15.83 -20.03 3.31
CA ALA A 398 17.14 -20.46 3.79
C ALA A 398 17.20 -20.72 5.29
N GLN A 399 16.17 -20.26 6.04
CA GLN A 399 16.14 -20.33 7.49
C GLN A 399 15.22 -21.46 7.99
N PRO A 400 15.58 -22.16 9.06
CA PRO A 400 14.63 -22.99 9.79
C PRO A 400 13.40 -22.15 10.19
N VAL A 401 12.20 -22.73 10.09
CA VAL A 401 10.97 -22.08 10.57
C VAL A 401 10.98 -22.17 12.12
N GLU A 402 11.77 -21.34 12.77
CA GLU A 402 11.80 -21.23 14.22
C GLU A 402 10.69 -20.30 14.71
N ARG A 403 9.86 -20.77 15.62
CA ARG A 403 8.90 -19.93 16.33
C ARG A 403 9.52 -19.46 17.64
N PRO A 404 9.61 -18.14 17.91
CA PRO A 404 10.14 -17.66 19.17
C PRO A 404 9.25 -18.15 20.33
N THR A 405 9.87 -18.70 21.38
CA THR A 405 9.18 -19.10 22.62
C THR A 405 8.64 -17.87 23.36
N ARG A 406 7.42 -17.95 23.89
CA ARG A 406 6.75 -16.90 24.66
C ARG A 406 7.59 -16.45 25.86
N ARG A 407 7.82 -15.14 26.03
CA ARG A 407 8.17 -14.54 27.32
C ARG A 407 7.16 -13.44 27.66
N VAL A 408 6.29 -13.77 28.60
CA VAL A 408 5.26 -12.88 29.18
C VAL A 408 5.85 -11.63 29.86
N GLU A 409 7.12 -11.67 30.27
CA GLU A 409 7.79 -10.56 30.97
C GLU A 409 8.09 -9.31 30.13
N ARG A 410 8.05 -9.41 28.80
CA ARG A 410 8.39 -8.27 27.91
C ARG A 410 7.27 -7.25 27.79
N ARG A 411 6.00 -7.63 27.95
CA ARG A 411 4.84 -6.73 27.83
C ARG A 411 4.90 -5.57 28.84
N ARG A 412 5.27 -5.82 30.10
CA ARG A 412 5.38 -4.78 31.14
C ARG A 412 6.50 -3.78 30.91
N ARG A 413 7.60 -4.16 30.24
CA ARG A 413 8.70 -3.24 29.90
C ARG A 413 8.36 -2.36 28.69
N PHE A 414 7.58 -2.88 27.75
CA PHE A 414 7.15 -2.17 26.56
C PHE A 414 6.18 -1.03 26.90
N GLU A 415 5.13 -1.31 27.68
CA GLU A 415 4.16 -0.30 28.13
C GLU A 415 4.83 0.86 28.86
N LYS A 416 5.85 0.60 29.68
CA LYS A 416 6.61 1.66 30.37
C LYS A 416 7.47 2.52 29.43
N ARG A 417 7.99 1.98 28.34
CA ARG A 417 8.91 2.70 27.45
C ARG A 417 8.20 3.55 26.40
N VAL A 418 7.13 3.04 25.80
CA VAL A 418 6.34 3.77 24.79
C VAL A 418 5.45 4.85 25.42
N LEU A 419 5.05 4.67 26.70
CA LEU A 419 4.18 5.61 27.41
C LEU A 419 4.91 6.71 28.20
N VAL A 420 6.20 6.57 28.48
CA VAL A 420 6.98 7.55 29.26
C VAL A 420 7.69 8.56 28.36
N GLU A 421 7.86 8.27 27.07
CA GLU A 421 8.53 9.15 26.11
C GLU A 421 7.52 9.81 25.11
N ALA A 422 6.21 9.65 25.34
CA ALA A 422 5.11 10.38 24.70
C ALA A 422 4.52 11.42 25.69
#